data_9f5fb13b38507e0585d573ef8e59398c
#
_entry.id   9f5fb13b38507e0585d573ef8e59398c
#
_cell.length_a   1.000
_cell.length_b   1.000
_cell.length_c   1.000
_cell.angle_alpha   90.00
_cell.angle_beta   90.00
_cell.angle_gamma   90.00
#
_symmetry.space_group_name_H-M   'P 1'
#
loop_
_entity.id
_entity.type
_entity.pdbx_description
1 polymer ?
#
loop_
_entity_poly.entity_id
_entity_poly.type
_entity_poly.pdbx_seq_one_letter_code
_entity_poly.pdbx_strand_id
1 'polypeptide(L)'
;KGLLQSLGQEACLVVTDDYPTFMLPSMIRAAAAQLDVRLEAIDGNGLLPLRAVERTYPTAYAFRRDLQRLLPDFLEQRPKANPLTGLDTGKARIPSAITSRWPAAGRGRLNGDLDGLSFANAVQPAPDAGGATEAGKRLARFLKDPWSRYAEQANHPEQQATSRLSPYLHFGFISPHEIFAAITRREEWTPNQLGKKAQGKRSGWWGMSEGAEAFLDQLVTWR
;
A
#
# COMPACT_ATOMS: atom_id res chain seq x y z
N LYS A 1 19.93 11.27 16.53
CA LYS A 1 19.16 12.53 16.57
C LYS A 1 19.72 13.48 15.52
N GLY A 2 18.86 14.17 14.74
CA GLY A 2 19.29 15.17 13.75
C GLY A 2 19.50 14.66 12.31
N LEU A 3 19.31 13.35 12.02
CA LEU A 3 19.48 12.83 10.65
C LEU A 3 18.48 13.45 9.66
N LEU A 4 17.21 13.57 10.06
CA LEU A 4 16.18 14.16 9.20
C LEU A 4 16.50 15.59 8.82
N GLN A 5 16.93 16.42 9.78
CA GLN A 5 17.33 17.80 9.52
C GLN A 5 18.56 17.86 8.60
N SER A 6 19.58 17.04 8.87
CA SER A 6 20.78 16.99 8.04
C SER A 6 20.51 16.58 6.59
N LEU A 7 19.62 15.60 6.38
CA LEU A 7 19.18 15.19 5.04
C LEU A 7 18.28 16.25 4.39
N GLY A 8 17.42 16.89 5.18
CA GLY A 8 16.53 17.95 4.71
C GLY A 8 17.27 19.16 4.14
N GLN A 9 18.43 19.51 4.69
CA GLN A 9 19.28 20.58 4.18
C GLN A 9 19.85 20.30 2.77
N GLU A 10 19.95 19.04 2.40
CA GLU A 10 20.44 18.58 1.09
C GLU A 10 19.29 18.26 0.11
N ALA A 11 18.03 18.41 0.54
CA ALA A 11 16.85 18.09 -0.24
C ALA A 11 16.06 19.34 -0.66
N CYS A 12 15.43 19.31 -1.82
CA CYS A 12 14.47 20.34 -2.24
C CYS A 12 13.03 20.02 -1.77
N LEU A 13 12.78 18.78 -1.40
CA LEU A 13 11.47 18.28 -0.96
C LEU A 13 11.66 17.03 -0.11
N VAL A 14 10.85 16.89 0.94
CA VAL A 14 10.70 15.66 1.70
C VAL A 14 9.30 15.08 1.45
N VAL A 15 9.20 13.80 1.14
CA VAL A 15 7.93 13.11 0.89
C VAL A 15 7.76 12.01 1.92
N THR A 16 6.55 11.85 2.43
CA THR A 16 6.17 10.78 3.37
C THR A 16 4.76 10.28 3.09
N ASP A 17 4.38 9.15 3.70
CA ASP A 17 3.03 8.65 3.62
C ASP A 17 2.08 9.44 4.52
N ASP A 18 0.86 9.74 4.02
CA ASP A 18 -0.24 10.28 4.83
C ASP A 18 -1.04 9.11 5.45
N TYR A 19 -0.55 8.59 6.58
CA TYR A 19 -1.22 7.51 7.30
C TYR A 19 -1.94 8.05 8.53
N PRO A 20 -3.29 7.89 8.65
CA PRO A 20 -4.11 8.69 9.57
C PRO A 20 -4.16 8.14 11.00
N THR A 21 -3.47 7.05 11.32
CA THR A 21 -3.62 6.36 12.60
C THR A 21 -2.33 6.28 13.40
N PHE A 22 -2.43 5.84 14.64
CA PHE A 22 -1.35 5.71 15.63
C PHE A 22 -0.62 7.03 15.86
N MET A 23 0.69 6.97 16.11
CA MET A 23 1.55 8.13 16.33
C MET A 23 1.95 8.85 15.02
N LEU A 24 1.67 8.27 13.85
CA LEU A 24 2.21 8.75 12.56
C LEU A 24 1.82 10.19 12.24
N PRO A 25 0.57 10.66 12.41
CA PRO A 25 0.23 12.06 12.18
C PRO A 25 0.99 13.03 13.07
N SER A 26 1.27 12.63 14.32
CA SER A 26 2.06 13.45 15.25
C SER A 26 3.55 13.47 14.87
N MET A 27 4.07 12.35 14.37
CA MET A 27 5.44 12.26 13.85
C MET A 27 5.62 13.15 12.60
N ILE A 28 4.66 13.14 11.68
CA ILE A 28 4.68 13.99 10.48
C ILE A 28 4.69 15.47 10.86
N ARG A 29 3.81 15.88 11.79
CA ARG A 29 3.79 17.26 12.29
C ARG A 29 5.11 17.66 12.96
N ALA A 30 5.67 16.76 13.78
CA ALA A 30 6.95 17.01 14.45
C ALA A 30 8.13 17.05 13.45
N ALA A 31 8.08 16.25 12.38
CA ALA A 31 9.07 16.29 11.31
C ALA A 31 8.96 17.60 10.52
N ALA A 32 7.76 18.00 10.13
CA ALA A 32 7.51 19.25 9.40
C ALA A 32 8.00 20.49 10.17
N ALA A 33 7.83 20.51 11.49
CA ALA A 33 8.31 21.60 12.34
C ALA A 33 9.85 21.68 12.48
N GLN A 34 10.57 20.67 12.03
CA GLN A 34 12.03 20.58 12.11
C GLN A 34 12.74 20.70 10.76
N LEU A 35 11.98 20.83 9.69
CA LEU A 35 12.50 20.92 8.32
C LEU A 35 12.35 22.35 7.79
N ASP A 36 13.40 22.84 7.16
CA ASP A 36 13.40 24.13 6.45
C ASP A 36 12.93 23.98 4.99
N VAL A 37 12.65 22.75 4.55
CA VAL A 37 12.13 22.43 3.23
C VAL A 37 10.71 21.91 3.32
N ARG A 38 9.97 21.98 2.21
CA ARG A 38 8.60 21.48 2.13
C ARG A 38 8.55 19.99 2.42
N LEU A 39 7.62 19.58 3.30
CA LEU A 39 7.26 18.19 3.54
C LEU A 39 5.87 17.95 2.96
N GLU A 40 5.75 16.98 2.07
CA GLU A 40 4.49 16.53 1.49
C GLU A 40 4.11 15.14 2.01
N ALA A 41 2.90 15.01 2.54
CA ALA A 41 2.31 13.75 2.92
C ALA A 41 1.37 13.26 1.81
N ILE A 42 1.65 12.06 1.28
CA ILE A 42 0.95 11.49 0.13
C ILE A 42 0.06 10.34 0.61
N ASP A 43 -1.22 10.41 0.24
CA ASP A 43 -2.18 9.34 0.52
C ASP A 43 -2.02 8.20 -0.49
N GLY A 44 -1.33 7.15 -0.09
CA GLY A 44 -1.13 5.91 -0.84
C GLY A 44 -1.92 4.72 -0.30
N ASN A 45 -2.85 4.93 0.63
CA ASN A 45 -3.45 3.85 1.42
C ASN A 45 -4.48 3.01 0.67
N GLY A 46 -5.23 3.59 -0.24
CA GLY A 46 -6.32 2.90 -0.95
C GLY A 46 -6.52 3.38 -2.37
N LEU A 47 -7.53 2.84 -3.06
CA LEU A 47 -7.95 3.31 -4.37
C LEU A 47 -8.75 4.61 -4.26
N LEU A 48 -9.51 4.78 -3.19
CA LEU A 48 -10.18 6.03 -2.83
C LEU A 48 -9.28 6.77 -1.86
N PRO A 49 -8.87 8.01 -2.15
CA PRO A 49 -8.12 8.83 -1.20
C PRO A 49 -8.90 9.03 0.10
N LEU A 50 -8.24 8.90 1.25
CA LEU A 50 -8.87 9.09 2.56
C LEU A 50 -9.52 10.46 2.70
N ARG A 51 -8.90 11.48 2.11
CA ARG A 51 -9.42 12.88 2.13
C ARG A 51 -10.62 13.11 1.21
N ALA A 52 -10.97 12.15 0.34
CA ALA A 52 -12.21 12.20 -0.44
C ALA A 52 -13.45 11.91 0.43
N VAL A 53 -13.23 11.48 1.68
CA VAL A 53 -14.27 11.14 2.63
C VAL A 53 -14.19 12.07 3.84
N GLU A 54 -15.25 12.87 4.07
CA GLU A 54 -15.27 13.91 5.10
C GLU A 54 -15.91 13.45 6.43
N ARG A 55 -16.40 12.22 6.50
CA ARG A 55 -17.13 11.71 7.66
C ARG A 55 -16.74 10.28 8.03
N THR A 56 -17.03 9.91 9.27
CA THR A 56 -16.97 8.52 9.74
C THR A 56 -18.28 7.79 9.43
N TYR A 57 -18.19 6.47 9.26
CA TYR A 57 -19.33 5.63 8.95
C TYR A 57 -19.59 4.62 10.06
N PRO A 58 -20.84 4.45 10.51
CA PRO A 58 -21.16 3.48 11.55
C PRO A 58 -21.14 2.02 11.04
N THR A 59 -21.26 1.82 9.72
CA THR A 59 -21.30 0.49 9.10
C THR A 59 -20.56 0.47 7.76
N ALA A 60 -20.00 -0.68 7.40
CA ALA A 60 -19.39 -0.90 6.08
C ALA A 60 -20.40 -0.71 4.92
N TYR A 61 -21.69 -1.00 5.14
CA TYR A 61 -22.74 -0.74 4.15
C TYR A 61 -22.85 0.75 3.82
N ALA A 62 -22.89 1.60 4.85
CA ALA A 62 -22.97 3.05 4.65
C ALA A 62 -21.71 3.60 3.96
N PHE A 63 -20.55 3.14 4.37
CA PHE A 63 -19.27 3.48 3.72
C PHE A 63 -19.25 3.03 2.25
N ARG A 64 -19.62 1.78 1.98
CA ARG A 64 -19.59 1.21 0.62
C ARG A 64 -20.51 1.96 -0.33
N ARG A 65 -21.65 2.47 0.15
CA ARG A 65 -22.53 3.29 -0.67
C ARG A 65 -21.87 4.59 -1.12
N ASP A 66 -21.17 5.28 -0.23
CA ASP A 66 -20.44 6.50 -0.57
C ASP A 66 -19.17 6.19 -1.38
N LEU A 67 -18.47 5.10 -1.07
CA LEU A 67 -17.37 4.58 -1.86
C LEU A 67 -17.79 4.36 -3.32
N GLN A 68 -18.89 3.66 -3.56
CA GLN A 68 -19.41 3.39 -4.91
C GLN A 68 -19.79 4.65 -5.67
N ARG A 69 -20.12 5.74 -4.98
CA ARG A 69 -20.43 7.03 -5.58
C ARG A 69 -19.17 7.82 -5.95
N LEU A 70 -18.14 7.76 -5.10
CA LEU A 70 -16.94 8.61 -5.22
C LEU A 70 -15.83 7.93 -6.02
N LEU A 71 -15.67 6.62 -5.87
CA LEU A 71 -14.54 5.88 -6.41
C LEU A 71 -14.39 5.95 -7.95
N PRO A 72 -15.45 6.00 -8.77
CA PRO A 72 -15.31 6.07 -10.23
C PRO A 72 -14.39 7.20 -10.70
N ASP A 73 -14.42 8.37 -10.06
CA ASP A 73 -13.60 9.53 -10.43
C ASP A 73 -12.09 9.31 -10.20
N PHE A 74 -11.73 8.32 -9.38
CA PHE A 74 -10.35 8.00 -9.01
C PHE A 74 -9.78 6.76 -9.73
N LEU A 75 -10.63 5.94 -10.37
CA LEU A 75 -10.18 4.68 -10.98
C LEU A 75 -9.33 4.88 -12.24
N GLU A 76 -9.46 6.02 -12.91
CA GLU A 76 -8.66 6.36 -14.08
C GLU A 76 -7.28 6.94 -13.68
N GLN A 77 -7.16 7.48 -12.48
CA GLN A 77 -5.94 8.09 -11.97
C GLN A 77 -5.02 7.01 -11.37
N ARG A 78 -4.28 6.33 -12.24
CA ARG A 78 -3.35 5.27 -11.79
C ARG A 78 -1.95 5.84 -11.58
N PRO A 79 -1.31 5.58 -10.42
CA PRO A 79 0.09 5.90 -10.22
C PRO A 79 0.96 5.20 -11.28
N LYS A 80 2.02 5.87 -11.73
CA LYS A 80 3.01 5.24 -12.61
C LYS A 80 3.78 4.18 -11.83
N ALA A 81 3.93 2.98 -12.40
CA ALA A 81 4.71 1.91 -11.78
C ALA A 81 6.18 2.29 -11.56
N ASN A 82 6.75 3.07 -12.46
CA ASN A 82 8.06 3.67 -12.30
C ASN A 82 7.98 5.18 -12.59
N PRO A 83 7.79 6.03 -11.56
CA PRO A 83 7.62 7.46 -11.73
C PRO A 83 8.88 8.18 -12.20
N LEU A 84 10.06 7.56 -12.05
CA LEU A 84 11.34 8.14 -12.45
C LEU A 84 11.75 7.81 -13.89
N THR A 85 10.97 7.02 -14.61
CA THR A 85 11.28 6.68 -16.01
C THR A 85 11.34 7.94 -16.88
N GLY A 86 12.47 8.13 -17.55
CA GLY A 86 12.72 9.27 -18.43
C GLY A 86 13.13 10.55 -17.72
N LEU A 87 13.33 10.51 -16.40
CA LEU A 87 13.89 11.63 -15.65
C LEU A 87 15.39 11.41 -15.41
N ASP A 88 16.21 12.40 -15.76
CA ASP A 88 17.60 12.46 -15.29
C ASP A 88 17.61 13.08 -13.89
N THR A 89 17.58 12.21 -12.88
CA THR A 89 17.60 12.64 -11.48
C THR A 89 19.02 12.89 -10.95
N GLY A 90 20.06 12.63 -11.79
CA GLY A 90 21.44 12.64 -11.36
C GLY A 90 21.72 11.62 -10.24
N LYS A 91 22.95 11.61 -9.74
CA LYS A 91 23.31 10.80 -8.56
C LYS A 91 23.29 11.71 -7.32
N ALA A 92 22.41 11.43 -6.38
CA ALA A 92 22.43 12.11 -5.09
C ALA A 92 23.77 11.86 -4.40
N ARG A 93 24.44 12.94 -4.00
CA ARG A 93 25.69 12.88 -3.24
C ARG A 93 25.37 13.22 -1.79
N ILE A 94 25.36 12.21 -0.94
CA ILE A 94 25.18 12.39 0.49
C ILE A 94 26.51 12.90 1.09
N PRO A 95 26.53 14.06 1.78
CA PRO A 95 27.73 14.58 2.42
C PRO A 95 28.41 13.61 3.37
N SER A 96 29.73 13.60 3.38
CA SER A 96 30.52 12.70 4.25
C SER A 96 30.22 12.90 5.74
N ALA A 97 29.91 14.11 6.17
CA ALA A 97 29.48 14.39 7.54
C ALA A 97 28.21 13.61 7.94
N ILE A 98 27.29 13.37 7.01
CA ILE A 98 26.11 12.54 7.24
C ILE A 98 26.51 11.06 7.28
N THR A 99 27.22 10.57 6.28
CA THR A 99 27.56 9.14 6.16
C THR A 99 28.52 8.66 7.26
N SER A 100 29.39 9.54 7.78
CA SER A 100 30.26 9.22 8.93
C SER A 100 29.49 9.08 10.23
N ARG A 101 28.46 9.89 10.44
CA ARG A 101 27.64 9.84 11.65
C ARG A 101 26.55 8.78 11.59
N TRP A 102 26.00 8.53 10.40
CA TRP A 102 24.97 7.53 10.12
C TRP A 102 25.39 6.67 8.94
N PRO A 103 26.28 5.70 9.17
CA PRO A 103 26.76 4.84 8.08
C PRO A 103 25.64 4.03 7.47
N ALA A 104 25.75 3.75 6.18
CA ALA A 104 24.80 2.91 5.47
C ALA A 104 24.76 1.50 6.11
N ALA A 105 23.59 0.90 6.13
CA ALA A 105 23.43 -0.50 6.56
C ALA A 105 24.24 -1.41 5.64
N GLY A 106 25.04 -2.33 6.24
CA GLY A 106 25.77 -3.34 5.50
C GLY A 106 24.84 -4.36 4.82
N ARG A 107 25.36 -5.08 3.83
CA ARG A 107 24.60 -6.10 3.09
C ARG A 107 23.98 -7.17 3.98
N GLY A 108 24.65 -7.59 5.06
CA GLY A 108 24.10 -8.52 6.04
C GLY A 108 22.79 -8.02 6.64
N ARG A 109 22.76 -6.76 7.08
CA ARG A 109 21.54 -6.11 7.62
C ARG A 109 20.42 -6.03 6.60
N LEU A 110 20.74 -5.70 5.36
CA LEU A 110 19.75 -5.65 4.27
C LEU A 110 19.20 -7.04 3.93
N ASN A 111 19.96 -8.09 4.18
CA ASN A 111 19.56 -9.49 3.99
C ASN A 111 18.90 -10.11 5.24
N GLY A 112 18.64 -9.32 6.29
CA GLY A 112 17.94 -9.79 7.49
C GLY A 112 18.82 -10.32 8.60
N ASP A 113 20.13 -10.10 8.54
CA ASP A 113 21.03 -10.36 9.67
C ASP A 113 20.71 -9.36 10.80
N LEU A 114 20.18 -9.87 11.90
CA LEU A 114 19.76 -9.11 13.07
C LEU A 114 20.72 -9.26 14.25
N ASP A 115 21.83 -9.97 14.08
CA ASP A 115 22.81 -10.22 15.14
C ASP A 115 23.37 -8.91 15.71
N GLY A 116 23.44 -8.83 17.03
CA GLY A 116 23.92 -7.65 17.74
C GLY A 116 22.95 -6.47 17.82
N LEU A 117 21.70 -6.63 17.37
CA LEU A 117 20.64 -5.66 17.69
C LEU A 117 20.06 -5.97 19.07
N SER A 118 19.81 -4.90 19.86
CA SER A 118 19.29 -5.00 21.23
C SER A 118 17.77 -5.19 21.25
N PHE A 119 17.27 -6.32 20.75
CA PHE A 119 15.88 -6.74 20.92
C PHE A 119 15.81 -8.23 21.20
N ALA A 120 14.67 -8.70 21.69
CA ALA A 120 14.49 -10.11 22.04
C ALA A 120 14.47 -11.01 20.79
N ASN A 121 15.51 -11.85 20.66
CA ASN A 121 15.64 -12.81 19.55
C ASN A 121 14.84 -14.11 19.76
N ALA A 122 13.84 -14.09 20.66
CA ALA A 122 13.03 -15.28 20.98
C ALA A 122 12.06 -15.67 19.85
N VAL A 123 11.72 -14.71 18.97
CA VAL A 123 10.80 -14.93 17.85
C VAL A 123 11.61 -15.28 16.60
N GLN A 124 11.37 -16.46 16.07
CA GLN A 124 12.01 -16.89 14.81
C GLN A 124 11.48 -16.08 13.62
N PRO A 125 12.30 -15.83 12.59
CA PRO A 125 11.84 -15.22 11.36
C PRO A 125 10.67 -15.99 10.74
N ALA A 126 9.70 -15.26 10.20
CA ALA A 126 8.61 -15.88 9.44
C ALA A 126 9.16 -16.62 8.20
N PRO A 127 8.55 -17.75 7.80
CA PRO A 127 9.00 -18.49 6.61
C PRO A 127 8.78 -17.75 5.30
N ASP A 128 7.95 -16.73 5.32
CA ASP A 128 7.63 -15.92 4.14
C ASP A 128 8.65 -14.80 3.95
N ALA A 129 9.32 -14.78 2.82
CA ALA A 129 10.23 -13.70 2.46
C ALA A 129 9.47 -12.38 2.21
N GLY A 130 10.06 -11.26 2.62
CA GLY A 130 9.54 -9.91 2.35
C GLY A 130 9.93 -9.41 0.96
N GLY A 131 9.49 -8.18 0.65
CA GLY A 131 9.89 -7.45 -0.54
C GLY A 131 8.92 -7.51 -1.72
N ALA A 132 9.07 -6.55 -2.64
CA ALA A 132 8.16 -6.37 -3.77
C ALA A 132 8.16 -7.56 -4.75
N THR A 133 9.32 -8.19 -4.95
CA THR A 133 9.42 -9.38 -5.82
C THR A 133 8.57 -10.53 -5.31
N GLU A 134 8.61 -10.79 -4.00
CA GLU A 134 7.83 -11.87 -3.41
C GLU A 134 6.33 -11.52 -3.38
N ALA A 135 6.00 -10.26 -3.11
CA ALA A 135 4.62 -9.76 -3.21
C ALA A 135 4.03 -9.99 -4.61
N GLY A 136 4.79 -9.69 -5.67
CA GLY A 136 4.38 -9.94 -7.05
C GLY A 136 4.17 -11.42 -7.37
N LYS A 137 5.06 -12.29 -6.89
CA LYS A 137 4.87 -13.76 -7.02
C LYS A 137 3.62 -14.25 -6.32
N ARG A 138 3.33 -13.71 -5.12
CA ARG A 138 2.13 -14.05 -4.36
C ARG A 138 0.86 -13.61 -5.07
N LEU A 139 0.86 -12.39 -5.58
CA LEU A 139 -0.26 -11.90 -6.39
C LEU A 139 -0.49 -12.78 -7.62
N ALA A 140 0.57 -13.09 -8.37
CA ALA A 140 0.47 -13.95 -9.56
C ALA A 140 -0.07 -15.36 -9.21
N ARG A 141 0.41 -15.96 -8.12
CA ARG A 141 -0.10 -17.26 -7.62
C ARG A 141 -1.57 -17.17 -7.24
N PHE A 142 -1.94 -16.15 -6.48
CA PHE A 142 -3.33 -15.94 -6.06
C PHE A 142 -4.28 -15.82 -7.25
N LEU A 143 -3.92 -15.01 -8.23
CA LEU A 143 -4.74 -14.82 -9.43
C LEU A 143 -4.82 -16.08 -10.30
N LYS A 144 -3.89 -17.02 -10.18
CA LYS A 144 -3.88 -18.24 -10.97
C LYS A 144 -4.82 -19.32 -10.42
N ASP A 145 -4.73 -19.66 -9.13
CA ASP A 145 -5.38 -20.83 -8.56
C ASP A 145 -6.45 -20.48 -7.50
N PRO A 146 -6.15 -19.86 -6.34
CA PRO A 146 -7.18 -19.59 -5.32
C PRO A 146 -8.28 -18.63 -5.78
N TRP A 147 -8.04 -17.86 -6.81
CA TRP A 147 -8.92 -16.82 -7.32
C TRP A 147 -10.37 -17.29 -7.55
N SER A 148 -10.54 -18.40 -8.27
CA SER A 148 -11.87 -18.94 -8.61
C SER A 148 -12.64 -19.45 -7.39
N ARG A 149 -11.93 -19.80 -6.30
CA ARG A 149 -12.50 -20.34 -5.07
C ARG A 149 -12.61 -19.30 -3.95
N TYR A 150 -12.11 -18.07 -4.20
CA TYR A 150 -11.98 -17.06 -3.16
C TYR A 150 -13.32 -16.69 -2.52
N ALA A 151 -14.36 -16.47 -3.32
CA ALA A 151 -15.68 -16.07 -2.81
C ALA A 151 -16.26 -17.08 -1.80
N GLU A 152 -16.08 -18.37 -2.07
CA GLU A 152 -16.63 -19.45 -1.25
C GLU A 152 -15.70 -19.84 -0.09
N GLN A 153 -14.39 -19.84 -0.32
CA GLN A 153 -13.42 -20.50 0.56
C GLN A 153 -12.53 -19.55 1.37
N ALA A 154 -12.58 -18.24 1.13
CA ALA A 154 -11.69 -17.29 1.83
C ALA A 154 -11.88 -17.29 3.36
N ASN A 155 -13.07 -17.67 3.85
CA ASN A 155 -13.39 -17.78 5.27
C ASN A 155 -13.07 -19.15 5.88
N HIS A 156 -12.52 -20.08 5.10
CA HIS A 156 -12.14 -21.43 5.51
C HIS A 156 -10.61 -21.52 5.60
N PRO A 157 -10.00 -21.37 6.80
CA PRO A 157 -8.55 -21.33 6.95
C PRO A 157 -7.83 -22.55 6.39
N GLU A 158 -8.48 -23.72 6.47
CA GLU A 158 -7.97 -25.00 5.97
C GLU A 158 -7.87 -25.06 4.44
N GLN A 159 -8.64 -24.24 3.72
CA GLN A 159 -8.69 -24.25 2.25
C GLN A 159 -7.57 -23.41 1.60
N GLN A 160 -6.86 -22.61 2.38
CA GLN A 160 -5.77 -21.74 1.93
C GLN A 160 -6.12 -20.87 0.69
N ALA A 161 -7.38 -20.45 0.58
CA ALA A 161 -7.89 -19.68 -0.56
C ALA A 161 -7.64 -18.19 -0.48
N THR A 162 -6.96 -17.69 0.56
CA THR A 162 -6.65 -16.27 0.73
C THR A 162 -5.42 -15.85 -0.08
N SER A 163 -5.34 -14.55 -0.41
CA SER A 163 -4.22 -13.97 -1.18
C SER A 163 -2.89 -13.96 -0.40
N ARG A 164 -2.95 -13.93 0.94
CA ARG A 164 -1.80 -13.70 1.83
C ARG A 164 -0.99 -12.43 1.50
N LEU A 165 -1.65 -11.41 0.94
CA LEU A 165 -1.02 -10.14 0.57
C LEU A 165 -1.01 -9.12 1.72
N SER A 166 -1.74 -9.36 2.82
CA SER A 166 -1.85 -8.40 3.93
C SER A 166 -0.51 -7.92 4.49
N PRO A 167 0.51 -8.77 4.75
CA PRO A 167 1.82 -8.31 5.20
C PRO A 167 2.51 -7.42 4.18
N TYR A 168 2.41 -7.77 2.90
CA TYR A 168 3.05 -7.02 1.81
C TYR A 168 2.40 -5.65 1.59
N LEU A 169 1.08 -5.58 1.72
CA LEU A 169 0.34 -4.33 1.73
C LEU A 169 0.67 -3.47 2.95
N HIS A 170 0.81 -4.10 4.13
CA HIS A 170 1.13 -3.40 5.38
C HIS A 170 2.50 -2.71 5.32
N PHE A 171 3.50 -3.39 4.77
CA PHE A 171 4.86 -2.86 4.65
C PHE A 171 5.12 -2.11 3.33
N GLY A 172 4.11 -1.88 2.50
CA GLY A 172 4.25 -1.15 1.25
C GLY A 172 5.05 -1.87 0.16
N PHE A 173 5.19 -3.20 0.24
CA PHE A 173 5.86 -3.99 -0.80
C PHE A 173 5.03 -4.19 -2.05
N ILE A 174 3.72 -3.92 -1.98
CA ILE A 174 2.78 -3.88 -3.09
C ILE A 174 1.68 -2.86 -2.79
N SER A 175 1.23 -2.14 -3.79
CA SER A 175 0.17 -1.15 -3.63
C SER A 175 -1.22 -1.72 -3.95
N PRO A 176 -2.30 -1.15 -3.38
CA PRO A 176 -3.67 -1.47 -3.79
C PRO A 176 -3.91 -1.22 -5.29
N HIS A 177 -3.28 -0.20 -5.86
CA HIS A 177 -3.37 0.12 -7.28
C HIS A 177 -2.75 -0.95 -8.17
N GLU A 178 -1.60 -1.51 -7.78
CA GLU A 178 -0.95 -2.61 -8.50
C GLU A 178 -1.81 -3.87 -8.50
N ILE A 179 -2.37 -4.22 -7.33
CA ILE A 179 -3.29 -5.35 -7.18
C ILE A 179 -4.55 -5.12 -8.04
N PHE A 180 -5.16 -3.95 -7.95
CA PHE A 180 -6.34 -3.60 -8.74
C PHE A 180 -6.04 -3.66 -10.24
N ALA A 181 -4.90 -3.13 -10.69
CA ALA A 181 -4.50 -3.20 -12.09
C ALA A 181 -4.29 -4.65 -12.59
N ALA A 182 -3.81 -5.55 -11.73
CA ALA A 182 -3.68 -6.96 -12.08
C ALA A 182 -5.04 -7.66 -12.19
N ILE A 183 -5.98 -7.33 -11.28
CA ILE A 183 -7.35 -7.85 -11.31
C ILE A 183 -8.07 -7.36 -12.57
N THR A 184 -8.09 -6.05 -12.82
CA THR A 184 -8.79 -5.47 -13.99
C THR A 184 -8.27 -6.04 -15.30
N ARG A 185 -6.97 -6.32 -15.39
CA ARG A 185 -6.38 -6.98 -16.56
C ARG A 185 -6.84 -8.42 -16.73
N ARG A 186 -6.94 -9.16 -15.62
CA ARG A 186 -7.42 -10.54 -15.63
C ARG A 186 -8.89 -10.66 -16.00
N GLU A 187 -9.70 -9.75 -15.48
CA GLU A 187 -11.16 -9.71 -15.70
C GLU A 187 -11.54 -9.02 -17.04
N GLU A 188 -10.55 -8.53 -17.80
CA GLU A 188 -10.77 -7.72 -19.02
C GLU A 188 -11.73 -6.54 -18.74
N TRP A 189 -11.62 -6.01 -17.54
CA TRP A 189 -12.57 -5.05 -16.99
C TRP A 189 -12.24 -3.60 -17.37
N THR A 190 -13.30 -2.83 -17.60
CA THR A 190 -13.24 -1.38 -17.80
C THR A 190 -14.26 -0.67 -16.91
N PRO A 191 -14.06 0.63 -16.59
CA PRO A 191 -14.98 1.41 -15.76
C PRO A 191 -16.44 1.45 -16.27
N ASN A 192 -16.64 1.23 -17.56
CA ASN A 192 -17.99 1.18 -18.16
C ASN A 192 -18.86 0.02 -17.65
N GLN A 193 -18.25 -0.99 -17.04
CA GLN A 193 -18.94 -2.15 -16.45
C GLN A 193 -19.47 -1.88 -15.04
N LEU A 194 -19.11 -0.74 -14.44
CA LEU A 194 -19.61 -0.36 -13.11
C LEU A 194 -21.14 -0.24 -13.07
N GLY A 195 -21.71 -0.73 -12.01
CA GLY A 195 -23.15 -0.58 -11.74
C GLY A 195 -23.54 0.89 -11.61
N LYS A 196 -24.56 1.31 -12.34
CA LYS A 196 -25.04 2.71 -12.39
C LYS A 196 -25.55 3.26 -11.06
N LYS A 197 -25.89 2.39 -10.10
CA LYS A 197 -26.46 2.79 -8.81
C LYS A 197 -25.55 2.41 -7.64
N ALA A 198 -25.17 3.38 -6.84
CA ALA A 198 -24.44 3.21 -5.60
C ALA A 198 -25.38 2.71 -4.49
N GLN A 199 -25.59 1.40 -4.38
CA GLN A 199 -26.51 0.79 -3.43
C GLN A 199 -25.85 0.30 -2.15
N GLY A 200 -24.51 0.31 -2.06
CA GLY A 200 -23.75 -0.21 -0.93
C GLY A 200 -23.71 -1.73 -0.85
N LYS A 201 -24.16 -2.44 -1.89
CA LYS A 201 -24.10 -3.90 -1.96
C LYS A 201 -22.66 -4.39 -2.09
N ARG A 202 -22.38 -5.58 -1.55
CA ARG A 202 -21.07 -6.22 -1.60
C ARG A 202 -20.73 -6.78 -2.99
N SER A 203 -21.73 -7.14 -3.76
CA SER A 203 -21.60 -7.78 -5.08
C SER A 203 -22.48 -7.11 -6.12
N GLY A 204 -22.13 -7.26 -7.40
CA GLY A 204 -22.88 -6.78 -8.55
C GLY A 204 -22.67 -5.30 -8.87
N TRP A 205 -21.73 -4.62 -8.21
CA TRP A 205 -21.41 -3.22 -8.53
C TRP A 205 -20.19 -3.08 -9.45
N TRP A 206 -19.19 -3.93 -9.26
CA TRP A 206 -18.00 -3.90 -10.10
C TRP A 206 -18.24 -4.44 -11.52
N GLY A 207 -19.24 -5.34 -11.67
CA GLY A 207 -19.47 -6.04 -12.93
C GLY A 207 -18.35 -7.01 -13.29
N MET A 208 -17.74 -7.61 -12.27
CA MET A 208 -16.68 -8.59 -12.35
C MET A 208 -17.16 -9.97 -11.89
N SER A 209 -16.28 -10.98 -11.97
CA SER A 209 -16.53 -12.28 -11.39
C SER A 209 -16.79 -12.21 -9.88
N GLU A 210 -17.49 -13.18 -9.32
CA GLU A 210 -17.82 -13.21 -7.90
C GLU A 210 -16.58 -13.22 -7.00
N GLY A 211 -15.53 -13.94 -7.41
CA GLY A 211 -14.22 -13.93 -6.73
C GLY A 211 -13.57 -12.57 -6.72
N ALA A 212 -13.63 -11.85 -7.86
CA ALA A 212 -13.11 -10.48 -7.97
C ALA A 212 -13.86 -9.52 -7.04
N GLU A 213 -15.17 -9.52 -7.06
CA GLU A 213 -16.00 -8.65 -6.24
C GLU A 213 -15.82 -8.92 -4.74
N ALA A 214 -15.75 -10.19 -4.35
CA ALA A 214 -15.50 -10.58 -2.97
C ALA A 214 -14.11 -10.12 -2.49
N PHE A 215 -13.08 -10.25 -3.33
CA PHE A 215 -11.73 -9.80 -2.98
C PHE A 215 -11.61 -8.28 -2.96
N LEU A 216 -12.22 -7.57 -3.92
CA LEU A 216 -12.24 -6.12 -3.94
C LEU A 216 -12.99 -5.52 -2.74
N ASP A 217 -14.04 -6.18 -2.24
CA ASP A 217 -14.67 -5.75 -0.98
C ASP A 217 -13.68 -5.77 0.19
N GLN A 218 -12.80 -6.77 0.27
CA GLN A 218 -11.75 -6.82 1.29
C GLN A 218 -10.66 -5.76 1.05
N LEU A 219 -10.21 -5.61 -0.19
CA LEU A 219 -9.12 -4.69 -0.53
C LEU A 219 -9.51 -3.22 -0.41
N VAL A 220 -10.75 -2.86 -0.72
CA VAL A 220 -11.18 -1.46 -0.90
C VAL A 220 -12.10 -0.98 0.24
N THR A 221 -12.94 -1.86 0.79
CA THR A 221 -13.89 -1.49 1.86
C THR A 221 -13.31 -1.70 3.26
N TRP A 222 -12.62 -2.82 3.47
CA TRP A 222 -12.18 -3.24 4.80
C TRP A 222 -10.72 -2.92 5.12
N ARG A 223 -9.94 -2.61 4.15
CA ARG A 223 -8.57 -2.17 4.35
C ARG A 223 -8.55 -0.66 4.55
#